data_0399dca9ce4061e2543d1cdbeb452644
#
_entry.id   0399dca9ce4061e2543d1cdbeb452644
#
_cell.length_a   1.000
_cell.length_b   1.000
_cell.length_c   1.000
_cell.angle_alpha   90.00
_cell.angle_beta   90.00
_cell.angle_gamma   90.00
#
_symmetry.space_group_name_H-M   'P 1'
#
loop_
_entity.id
_entity.type
_entity.pdbx_description
1 polymer ?
#
loop_
_entity_poly.entity_id
_entity_poly.type
_entity_poly.pdbx_seq_one_letter_code
_entity_poly.pdbx_strand_id
1 'polypeptide(L)'
;MTRTLGIVPLTVLLALSLGLSGCGNKDEAGRAAAHEAELQADAAIDGVLHRIAAALGLDQAKGSRSFTRCGESYAPRGVVMQNFLNFRATNDLTHEQATATTARLLRDDGWTVAEPDNPVFVSGAKGPLTLRVEIATAMVVVDLVSDCIETSDDVVEEYTDRATVDLTWAS
;
A
#
# COMPACT_ATOMS: atom_id res chain seq x y z
N MET A 1 -1.76 -75.23 8.63
CA MET A 1 -2.84 -74.24 8.74
C MET A 1 -2.27 -72.91 8.20
N THR A 2 -2.48 -72.71 6.91
CA THR A 2 -1.91 -71.56 6.14
C THR A 2 -3.05 -70.56 5.95
N ARG A 3 -2.88 -69.32 6.52
CA ARG A 3 -3.81 -68.20 6.32
C ARG A 3 -3.27 -67.31 5.24
N THR A 4 -3.93 -67.27 4.11
CA THR A 4 -3.73 -66.35 2.99
C THR A 4 -4.31 -65.00 3.34
N LEU A 5 -3.45 -63.96 3.41
CA LEU A 5 -3.90 -62.53 3.47
C LEU A 5 -4.19 -62.05 2.05
N GLY A 6 -5.43 -61.66 1.81
CA GLY A 6 -5.83 -61.01 0.59
C GLY A 6 -5.37 -59.56 0.52
N ILE A 7 -4.69 -59.19 -0.55
CA ILE A 7 -4.28 -57.84 -0.90
C ILE A 7 -5.46 -57.18 -1.62
N VAL A 8 -6.03 -56.14 -1.01
CA VAL A 8 -7.04 -55.27 -1.65
C VAL A 8 -6.29 -54.20 -2.43
N PRO A 9 -6.49 -54.04 -3.74
CA PRO A 9 -5.90 -52.93 -4.46
C PRO A 9 -6.67 -51.66 -4.16
N LEU A 10 -5.96 -50.69 -3.56
CA LEU A 10 -6.46 -49.32 -3.33
C LEU A 10 -6.42 -48.56 -4.66
N THR A 11 -7.55 -48.48 -5.34
CA THR A 11 -7.71 -47.67 -6.55
C THR A 11 -7.73 -46.18 -6.13
N VAL A 12 -6.61 -45.48 -6.33
CA VAL A 12 -6.51 -44.05 -6.17
C VAL A 12 -7.23 -43.38 -7.35
N LEU A 13 -8.44 -42.90 -7.11
CA LEU A 13 -9.13 -41.98 -8.02
C LEU A 13 -8.41 -40.62 -7.99
N LEU A 14 -7.55 -40.43 -8.96
CA LEU A 14 -6.96 -39.11 -9.24
C LEU A 14 -8.05 -38.23 -9.89
N ALA A 15 -8.77 -37.47 -9.07
CA ALA A 15 -9.69 -36.44 -9.56
C ALA A 15 -8.84 -35.33 -10.21
N LEU A 16 -8.75 -35.35 -11.54
CA LEU A 16 -8.29 -34.20 -12.33
C LEU A 16 -9.32 -33.07 -12.14
N SER A 17 -9.08 -32.20 -11.19
CA SER A 17 -9.70 -30.89 -11.16
C SER A 17 -9.13 -30.07 -12.30
N LEU A 18 -9.75 -30.16 -13.48
CA LEU A 18 -9.59 -29.22 -14.58
C LEU A 18 -10.02 -27.85 -14.02
N GLY A 19 -9.03 -27.07 -13.58
CA GLY A 19 -9.22 -25.66 -13.28
C GLY A 19 -9.68 -24.99 -14.56
N LEU A 20 -10.97 -24.71 -14.65
CA LEU A 20 -11.53 -23.73 -15.56
C LEU A 20 -10.93 -22.38 -15.16
N SER A 21 -9.74 -22.09 -15.70
CA SER A 21 -9.19 -20.73 -15.72
C SER A 21 -10.07 -19.94 -16.67
N GLY A 22 -11.24 -19.51 -16.15
CA GLY A 22 -12.12 -18.60 -16.86
C GLY A 22 -11.38 -17.28 -17.11
N CYS A 23 -11.40 -16.83 -18.34
CA CYS A 23 -11.03 -15.47 -18.76
C CYS A 23 -11.99 -14.40 -18.20
N GLY A 24 -12.66 -14.69 -17.11
CA GLY A 24 -13.60 -13.79 -16.48
C GLY A 24 -13.14 -13.41 -15.11
N ASN A 25 -12.19 -12.48 -14.96
CA ASN A 25 -12.17 -11.64 -13.77
C ASN A 25 -10.90 -10.86 -13.53
N LYS A 26 -10.23 -10.42 -14.60
CA LYS A 26 -9.17 -9.43 -14.42
C LYS A 26 -9.75 -8.14 -13.82
N ASP A 27 -10.99 -7.81 -14.15
CA ASP A 27 -11.73 -6.65 -13.65
C ASP A 27 -12.06 -6.78 -12.16
N GLU A 28 -12.65 -7.93 -11.75
CA GLU A 28 -12.99 -8.16 -10.35
C GLU A 28 -11.73 -8.25 -9.49
N ALA A 29 -10.71 -8.95 -9.96
CA ALA A 29 -9.42 -9.03 -9.29
C ALA A 29 -8.74 -7.65 -9.17
N GLY A 30 -8.80 -6.82 -10.23
CA GLY A 30 -8.29 -5.47 -10.22
C GLY A 30 -9.03 -4.57 -9.21
N ARG A 31 -10.37 -4.61 -9.19
CA ARG A 31 -11.17 -3.86 -8.21
C ARG A 31 -10.90 -4.31 -6.78
N ALA A 32 -10.79 -5.62 -6.55
CA ALA A 32 -10.48 -6.17 -5.23
C ALA A 32 -9.09 -5.73 -4.76
N ALA A 33 -8.08 -5.76 -5.64
CA ALA A 33 -6.73 -5.32 -5.31
C ALA A 33 -6.66 -3.81 -5.05
N ALA A 34 -7.40 -2.99 -5.79
CA ALA A 34 -7.48 -1.56 -5.56
C ALA A 34 -8.15 -1.23 -4.22
N HIS A 35 -9.24 -1.93 -3.89
CA HIS A 35 -9.89 -1.78 -2.59
C HIS A 35 -8.99 -2.24 -1.43
N GLU A 36 -8.26 -3.33 -1.59
CA GLU A 36 -7.30 -3.79 -0.59
C GLU A 36 -6.17 -2.77 -0.37
N ALA A 37 -5.69 -2.13 -1.46
CA ALA A 37 -4.71 -1.07 -1.35
C ALA A 37 -5.25 0.15 -0.58
N GLU A 38 -6.52 0.52 -0.78
CA GLU A 38 -7.19 1.57 0.00
C GLU A 38 -7.24 1.21 1.50
N LEU A 39 -7.65 -0.02 1.85
CA LEU A 39 -7.70 -0.48 3.24
C LEU A 39 -6.32 -0.48 3.91
N GLN A 40 -5.28 -0.93 3.20
CA GLN A 40 -3.91 -0.93 3.72
C GLN A 40 -3.38 0.50 3.90
N ALA A 41 -3.71 1.42 2.99
CA ALA A 41 -3.34 2.82 3.13
C ALA A 41 -4.06 3.48 4.32
N ASP A 42 -5.36 3.21 4.52
CA ASP A 42 -6.11 3.69 5.67
C ASP A 42 -5.50 3.18 6.97
N ALA A 43 -5.16 1.89 7.03
CA ALA A 43 -4.48 1.31 8.20
C ALA A 43 -3.10 1.96 8.47
N ALA A 44 -2.35 2.34 7.43
CA ALA A 44 -1.08 3.05 7.59
C ALA A 44 -1.28 4.50 8.06
N ILE A 45 -2.30 5.18 7.53
CA ILE A 45 -2.68 6.55 7.92
C ILE A 45 -3.13 6.57 9.38
N ASP A 46 -4.08 5.73 9.76
CA ASP A 46 -4.64 5.64 11.11
C ASP A 46 -3.66 5.04 12.13
N GLY A 47 -2.66 4.31 11.66
CA GLY A 47 -1.64 3.66 12.48
C GLY A 47 -0.34 4.45 12.58
N VAL A 48 0.62 4.11 11.73
CA VAL A 48 2.00 4.63 11.84
C VAL A 48 2.09 6.13 11.58
N LEU A 49 1.29 6.68 10.64
CA LEU A 49 1.34 8.12 10.35
C LEU A 49 0.79 8.95 11.51
N HIS A 50 -0.26 8.50 12.20
CA HIS A 50 -0.73 9.15 13.43
C HIS A 50 0.34 9.16 14.52
N ARG A 51 1.08 8.05 14.70
CA ARG A 51 2.20 8.01 15.67
C ARG A 51 3.34 8.93 15.29
N ILE A 52 3.67 9.02 13.98
CA ILE A 52 4.68 9.95 13.47
C ILE A 52 4.22 11.39 13.72
N ALA A 53 2.98 11.73 13.37
CA ALA A 53 2.43 13.07 13.56
C ALA A 53 2.48 13.48 15.05
N ALA A 54 2.07 12.60 15.95
CA ALA A 54 2.13 12.85 17.38
C ALA A 54 3.57 13.03 17.90
N ALA A 55 4.51 12.17 17.45
CA ALA A 55 5.91 12.24 17.88
C ALA A 55 6.65 13.47 17.35
N LEU A 56 6.27 13.95 16.17
CA LEU A 56 6.84 15.13 15.53
C LEU A 56 6.04 16.42 15.83
N GLY A 57 4.98 16.38 16.65
CA GLY A 57 4.12 17.54 16.92
C GLY A 57 3.56 18.15 15.64
N LEU A 58 3.00 17.32 14.77
CA LEU A 58 2.41 17.77 13.51
C LEU A 58 0.92 18.04 13.71
N ASP A 59 0.43 19.12 13.13
CA ASP A 59 -0.98 19.47 13.14
C ASP A 59 -1.52 19.87 11.75
N GLN A 60 -2.81 20.20 11.68
CA GLN A 60 -3.48 20.73 10.50
C GLN A 60 -3.22 19.88 9.23
N ALA A 61 -3.38 18.58 9.36
CA ALA A 61 -3.27 17.69 8.21
C ALA A 61 -4.33 18.04 7.14
N LYS A 62 -3.85 18.16 5.90
CA LYS A 62 -4.68 18.14 4.69
C LYS A 62 -4.21 17.02 3.83
N GLY A 63 -5.11 16.22 3.32
CA GLY A 63 -4.75 15.10 2.49
C GLY A 63 -5.75 14.84 1.39
N SER A 64 -5.29 14.10 0.40
CA SER A 64 -6.12 13.64 -0.71
C SER A 64 -5.69 12.28 -1.19
N ARG A 65 -6.66 11.53 -1.72
CA ARG A 65 -6.45 10.26 -2.41
C ARG A 65 -6.92 10.36 -3.85
N SER A 66 -6.12 9.87 -4.76
CA SER A 66 -6.47 9.74 -6.18
C SER A 66 -5.87 8.47 -6.76
N PHE A 67 -6.34 8.09 -7.95
CA PHE A 67 -5.77 7.02 -8.75
C PHE A 67 -5.21 7.59 -10.05
N THR A 68 -4.07 7.07 -10.47
CA THR A 68 -3.43 7.44 -11.74
C THR A 68 -3.09 6.17 -12.52
N ARG A 69 -2.96 6.31 -13.84
CA ARG A 69 -2.57 5.19 -14.70
C ARG A 69 -1.11 4.80 -14.47
N CYS A 70 -0.82 3.50 -14.52
CA CYS A 70 0.53 2.97 -14.56
C CYS A 70 0.79 2.16 -15.84
N GLY A 71 2.04 2.08 -16.22
CA GLY A 71 2.48 1.50 -17.50
C GLY A 71 2.76 2.58 -18.55
N GLU A 72 2.85 2.17 -19.81
CA GLU A 72 3.08 3.09 -20.91
C GLU A 72 1.83 3.93 -21.18
N SER A 73 2.00 5.18 -21.58
CA SER A 73 0.88 6.11 -21.80
C SER A 73 -0.10 5.64 -22.88
N TYR A 74 0.38 4.87 -23.87
CA TYR A 74 -0.42 4.30 -24.96
C TYR A 74 -0.92 2.87 -24.67
N ALA A 75 -0.45 2.24 -23.59
CA ALA A 75 -0.84 0.91 -23.16
C ALA A 75 -0.77 0.84 -21.63
N PRO A 76 -1.74 1.45 -20.91
CA PRO A 76 -1.77 1.37 -19.46
C PRO A 76 -1.94 -0.08 -19.01
N ARG A 77 -1.20 -0.48 -17.98
CA ARG A 77 -1.29 -1.84 -17.41
C ARG A 77 -2.22 -1.92 -16.22
N GLY A 78 -2.52 -0.77 -15.62
CA GLY A 78 -3.31 -0.71 -14.41
C GLY A 78 -3.36 0.68 -13.80
N VAL A 79 -3.60 0.73 -12.50
CA VAL A 79 -3.69 1.95 -11.71
C VAL A 79 -2.74 1.94 -10.52
N VAL A 80 -2.31 3.12 -10.12
CA VAL A 80 -1.58 3.38 -8.87
C VAL A 80 -2.45 4.27 -8.00
N MET A 81 -2.66 3.87 -6.75
CA MET A 81 -3.26 4.72 -5.73
C MET A 81 -2.20 5.65 -5.15
N GLN A 82 -2.55 6.92 -5.04
CA GLN A 82 -1.69 7.95 -4.44
C GLN A 82 -2.44 8.62 -3.31
N ASN A 83 -1.83 8.66 -2.13
CA ASN A 83 -2.28 9.46 -1.00
C ASN A 83 -1.22 10.52 -0.72
N PHE A 84 -1.63 11.76 -0.72
CA PHE A 84 -0.80 12.90 -0.40
C PHE A 84 -1.31 13.54 0.89
N LEU A 85 -0.42 13.73 1.89
CA LEU A 85 -0.76 14.41 3.12
C LEU A 85 0.25 15.52 3.42
N ASN A 86 -0.26 16.64 3.86
CA ASN A 86 0.49 17.82 4.24
C ASN A 86 0.21 18.16 5.70
N PHE A 87 1.26 18.30 6.50
CA PHE A 87 1.17 18.65 7.90
C PHE A 87 1.97 19.92 8.16
N ARG A 88 1.50 20.73 9.11
CA ARG A 88 2.30 21.80 9.67
C ARG A 88 3.10 21.29 10.87
N ALA A 89 4.41 21.56 10.88
CA ALA A 89 5.26 21.27 12.04
C ALA A 89 5.08 22.37 13.09
N THR A 90 4.89 21.98 14.35
CA THR A 90 4.66 22.90 15.49
C THR A 90 5.72 22.80 16.57
N ASN A 91 6.75 21.98 16.35
CA ASN A 91 7.84 21.78 17.30
C ASN A 91 9.20 22.22 16.73
N ASP A 92 10.20 22.31 17.62
CA ASP A 92 11.57 22.73 17.30
C ASP A 92 12.53 21.55 17.09
N LEU A 93 12.04 20.37 16.66
CA LEU A 93 12.91 19.23 16.34
C LEU A 93 13.84 19.55 15.17
N THR A 94 15.09 19.15 15.30
CA THR A 94 16.02 19.21 14.16
C THR A 94 15.61 18.20 13.10
N HIS A 95 15.97 18.43 11.84
CA HIS A 95 15.72 17.48 10.75
C HIS A 95 16.25 16.08 11.08
N GLU A 96 17.44 15.99 11.66
CA GLU A 96 18.05 14.71 12.07
C GLU A 96 17.21 13.98 13.11
N GLN A 97 16.72 14.68 14.13
CA GLN A 97 15.85 14.10 15.17
C GLN A 97 14.52 13.63 14.59
N ALA A 98 13.90 14.44 13.74
CA ALA A 98 12.64 14.12 13.10
C ALA A 98 12.78 12.93 12.14
N THR A 99 13.85 12.91 11.34
CA THR A 99 14.16 11.81 10.41
C THR A 99 14.43 10.51 11.17
N ALA A 100 15.26 10.55 12.21
CA ALA A 100 15.56 9.37 13.03
C ALA A 100 14.30 8.83 13.74
N THR A 101 13.45 9.70 14.25
CA THR A 101 12.18 9.34 14.89
C THR A 101 11.23 8.69 13.89
N THR A 102 11.06 9.28 12.72
CA THR A 102 10.22 8.74 11.64
C THR A 102 10.70 7.36 11.21
N ALA A 103 12.01 7.23 10.92
CA ALA A 103 12.59 5.95 10.50
C ALA A 103 12.43 4.86 11.56
N ARG A 104 12.58 5.17 12.83
CA ARG A 104 12.36 4.22 13.93
C ARG A 104 10.91 3.78 14.00
N LEU A 105 9.96 4.72 13.97
CA LEU A 105 8.52 4.40 14.05
C LEU A 105 8.05 3.55 12.87
N LEU A 106 8.57 3.80 11.67
CA LEU A 106 8.31 2.97 10.50
C LEU A 106 8.84 1.54 10.70
N ARG A 107 10.09 1.38 11.16
CA ARG A 107 10.66 0.03 11.42
C ARG A 107 9.87 -0.71 12.52
N ASP A 108 9.48 -0.03 13.59
CA ASP A 108 8.69 -0.58 14.68
C ASP A 108 7.29 -1.06 14.20
N ASP A 109 6.79 -0.47 13.10
CA ASP A 109 5.54 -0.86 12.44
C ASP A 109 5.73 -1.90 11.33
N GLY A 110 6.93 -2.41 11.13
CA GLY A 110 7.24 -3.45 10.15
C GLY A 110 7.50 -2.95 8.73
N TRP A 111 7.78 -1.64 8.55
CA TRP A 111 8.24 -1.10 7.26
C TRP A 111 9.72 -1.41 7.06
N THR A 112 10.07 -1.76 5.83
CA THR A 112 11.47 -1.80 5.39
C THR A 112 11.88 -0.38 5.01
N VAL A 113 12.70 0.25 5.86
CA VAL A 113 13.15 1.63 5.67
C VAL A 113 14.45 1.65 4.88
N ALA A 114 14.46 2.40 3.78
CA ALA A 114 15.66 2.60 2.97
C ALA A 114 16.69 3.50 3.69
N GLU A 115 17.97 3.30 3.38
CA GLU A 115 19.00 4.25 3.80
C GLU A 115 18.75 5.60 3.11
N PRO A 116 18.74 6.71 3.84
CA PRO A 116 18.40 8.01 3.27
C PRO A 116 19.53 8.55 2.38
N ASP A 117 19.22 8.79 1.11
CA ASP A 117 20.12 9.52 0.21
C ASP A 117 20.19 11.02 0.54
N ASN A 118 19.22 11.52 1.27
CA ASN A 118 19.10 12.93 1.68
C ASN A 118 18.52 12.98 3.10
N PRO A 119 19.12 13.77 4.02
CA PRO A 119 18.72 13.81 5.44
C PRO A 119 17.31 14.35 5.71
N VAL A 120 16.66 14.95 4.71
CA VAL A 120 15.27 15.43 4.84
C VAL A 120 14.22 14.42 4.40
N PHE A 121 14.61 13.26 3.86
CA PHE A 121 13.70 12.24 3.39
C PHE A 121 13.82 10.95 4.20
N VAL A 122 12.68 10.34 4.46
CA VAL A 122 12.58 8.97 4.94
C VAL A 122 11.67 8.22 3.97
N SER A 123 12.16 7.10 3.44
CA SER A 123 11.38 6.23 2.57
C SER A 123 11.29 4.84 3.15
N GLY A 124 10.14 4.19 3.01
CA GLY A 124 9.91 2.83 3.47
C GLY A 124 8.90 2.11 2.59
N ALA A 125 8.94 0.77 2.62
CA ALA A 125 8.01 -0.09 1.91
C ALA A 125 7.39 -1.12 2.87
N LYS A 126 6.09 -1.42 2.69
CA LYS A 126 5.38 -2.47 3.44
C LYS A 126 4.31 -3.07 2.55
N GLY A 127 4.47 -4.36 2.20
CA GLY A 127 3.62 -5.00 1.20
C GLY A 127 3.67 -4.24 -0.13
N PRO A 128 2.53 -3.92 -0.75
CA PRO A 128 2.49 -3.18 -2.00
C PRO A 128 2.57 -1.65 -1.83
N LEU A 129 2.79 -1.15 -0.61
CA LEU A 129 2.81 0.28 -0.33
C LEU A 129 4.25 0.79 -0.21
N THR A 130 4.50 1.93 -0.82
CA THR A 130 5.70 2.75 -0.63
C THR A 130 5.30 4.06 0.03
N LEU A 131 6.02 4.41 1.09
CA LEU A 131 5.87 5.65 1.84
C LEU A 131 7.11 6.51 1.68
N ARG A 132 6.93 7.79 1.41
CA ARG A 132 7.98 8.82 1.45
C ARG A 132 7.52 9.96 2.34
N VAL A 133 8.37 10.32 3.29
CA VAL A 133 8.17 11.45 4.19
C VAL A 133 9.25 12.48 3.92
N GLU A 134 8.85 13.67 3.51
CA GLU A 134 9.72 14.84 3.36
C GLU A 134 9.56 15.75 4.58
N ILE A 135 10.66 16.01 5.28
CA ILE A 135 10.67 16.78 6.52
C ILE A 135 11.36 18.13 6.26
N ALA A 136 10.54 19.16 6.08
CA ALA A 136 11.00 20.54 6.00
C ALA A 136 10.75 21.27 7.33
N THR A 137 11.35 22.46 7.50
CA THR A 137 11.33 23.21 8.77
C THR A 137 9.93 23.54 9.28
N ALA A 138 9.00 23.86 8.39
CA ALA A 138 7.64 24.29 8.75
C ALA A 138 6.56 23.32 8.32
N MET A 139 6.91 22.26 7.59
CA MET A 139 5.96 21.39 6.93
C MET A 139 6.54 19.98 6.79
N VAL A 140 5.69 18.99 6.95
CA VAL A 140 6.01 17.60 6.61
C VAL A 140 5.04 17.16 5.52
N VAL A 141 5.59 16.62 4.45
CA VAL A 141 4.83 16.07 3.33
C VAL A 141 4.96 14.55 3.34
N VAL A 142 3.87 13.86 3.14
CA VAL A 142 3.82 12.41 3.06
C VAL A 142 3.18 11.99 1.75
N ASP A 143 3.93 11.20 0.98
CA ASP A 143 3.42 10.46 -0.17
C ASP A 143 3.33 8.98 0.21
N LEU A 144 2.13 8.42 0.13
CA LEU A 144 1.87 7.00 0.33
C LEU A 144 1.25 6.43 -0.94
N VAL A 145 1.99 5.60 -1.63
CA VAL A 145 1.69 5.15 -3.00
C VAL A 145 1.65 3.63 -3.06
N SER A 146 0.69 3.07 -3.79
CA SER A 146 0.65 1.62 -4.05
C SER A 146 1.58 1.24 -5.20
N ASP A 147 1.93 -0.05 -5.27
CA ASP A 147 2.43 -0.63 -6.52
C ASP A 147 1.38 -0.48 -7.64
N CYS A 148 1.81 -0.70 -8.88
CA CYS A 148 0.90 -0.75 -10.02
C CYS A 148 -0.04 -1.95 -9.89
N ILE A 149 -1.33 -1.68 -9.74
CA ILE A 149 -2.40 -2.68 -9.66
C ILE A 149 -2.83 -3.02 -11.08
N GLU A 150 -2.35 -4.15 -11.58
CA GLU A 150 -2.64 -4.59 -12.95
C GLU A 150 -4.12 -4.93 -13.11
N THR A 151 -4.76 -4.35 -14.12
CA THR A 151 -6.18 -4.53 -14.40
C THR A 151 -6.52 -4.30 -15.87
N SER A 152 -7.81 -4.36 -16.25
CA SER A 152 -8.29 -4.04 -17.59
C SER A 152 -8.40 -2.54 -17.81
N ASP A 153 -8.52 -2.14 -19.07
CA ASP A 153 -8.71 -0.74 -19.47
C ASP A 153 -9.99 -0.14 -18.87
N ASP A 154 -11.09 -0.92 -18.81
CA ASP A 154 -12.35 -0.47 -18.21
C ASP A 154 -12.20 -0.13 -16.73
N VAL A 155 -11.45 -0.93 -15.98
CA VAL A 155 -11.17 -0.66 -14.56
C VAL A 155 -10.18 0.50 -14.41
N VAL A 156 -9.20 0.63 -15.30
CA VAL A 156 -8.30 1.79 -15.34
C VAL A 156 -9.11 3.06 -15.50
N GLU A 157 -10.05 3.12 -16.46
CA GLU A 157 -10.91 4.28 -16.69
C GLU A 157 -11.80 4.55 -15.47
N GLU A 158 -12.47 3.52 -14.93
CA GLU A 158 -13.30 3.62 -13.73
C GLU A 158 -12.56 4.30 -12.56
N TYR A 159 -11.31 3.87 -12.28
CA TYR A 159 -10.56 4.39 -11.13
C TYR A 159 -9.94 5.76 -11.40
N THR A 160 -9.45 6.02 -12.61
CA THR A 160 -8.85 7.33 -12.93
C THR A 160 -9.87 8.44 -13.11
N ASP A 161 -11.13 8.10 -13.39
CA ASP A 161 -12.24 9.06 -13.48
C ASP A 161 -12.90 9.34 -12.12
N ARG A 162 -12.53 8.59 -11.08
CA ARG A 162 -13.01 8.90 -9.72
C ARG A 162 -12.52 10.27 -9.29
N ALA A 163 -13.43 11.03 -8.69
CA ALA A 163 -13.04 12.28 -8.07
C ALA A 163 -11.98 12.06 -6.98
N THR A 164 -11.04 12.99 -6.88
CA THR A 164 -10.12 13.03 -5.75
C THR A 164 -10.87 13.08 -4.44
N VAL A 165 -10.54 12.22 -3.51
CA VAL A 165 -11.17 12.14 -2.18
C VAL A 165 -10.32 12.90 -1.18
N ASP A 166 -10.94 13.82 -0.42
CA ASP A 166 -10.27 14.47 0.69
C ASP A 166 -10.10 13.48 1.84
N LEU A 167 -8.87 13.33 2.31
CA LEU A 167 -8.56 12.52 3.48
C LEU A 167 -8.80 13.33 4.74
N THR A 168 -9.70 12.84 5.60
CA THR A 168 -9.95 13.44 6.91
C THR A 168 -8.93 12.96 7.91
N TRP A 169 -8.35 13.91 8.64
CA TRP A 169 -7.43 13.63 9.74
C TRP A 169 -8.17 13.86 11.06
N ALA A 170 -8.48 12.78 11.77
CA ALA A 170 -9.01 12.88 13.12
C ALA A 170 -7.87 13.26 14.10
N SER A 171 -7.98 14.41 14.73
CA SER A 171 -7.06 14.92 15.76
C SER A 171 -7.35 14.28 17.11
#